data_81a8b3ce5d22e037819a5255d9fc9dae
#
_entry.id   81a8b3ce5d22e037819a5255d9fc9dae
#
_cell.length_a   1.000
_cell.length_b   1.000
_cell.length_c   1.000
_cell.angle_alpha   90.00
_cell.angle_beta   90.00
_cell.angle_gamma   90.00
#
_symmetry.space_group_name_H-M   'P 1'
#
loop_
_entity.id
_entity.type
_entity.pdbx_description
1 polymer ?
#
loop_
_entity_poly.entity_id
_entity_poly.type
_entity_poly.pdbx_seq_one_letter_code
_entity_poly.pdbx_strand_id
1 'polypeptide(L)'
;YEEERLAGKSFGSTKSGIAPFYSDKYAKIGFQVNELFDEERLLGKLKDVCEKKNVMLEHLYHKPLLVPEEILETLKEYREMVKPFVCNTSLYLWNALKEGKTVLLEGQLGTLKDPDHGIYPMVTSSSTLAAYGAIGAGLPPYEITKIVTVCKAYSSAVGAGAFVSEIFGEEADELRKRGGDGGEFGATTGRPRRMGWFDCVASKYGCRMQGATDVAFTVLDVLGYLDEIPVCTGYEIDGEVTTDFPTTAQLEKAKPVLEKLPGWKSDIRGIRK
;
A
#
# COMPACT_ATOMS: atom_id res chain seq x y z
N TYR A 1 9.33 16.38 -7.45
CA TYR A 1 10.03 16.86 -8.65
C TYR A 1 10.07 15.80 -9.75
N GLU A 2 10.22 14.51 -9.41
CA GLU A 2 10.14 13.43 -10.39
C GLU A 2 8.74 13.30 -10.98
N GLU A 3 7.70 13.40 -10.18
CA GLU A 3 6.30 13.40 -10.64
C GLU A 3 6.01 14.60 -11.58
N GLU A 4 6.58 15.76 -11.28
CA GLU A 4 6.49 16.94 -12.16
C GLU A 4 7.18 16.68 -13.50
N ARG A 5 8.39 16.12 -13.47
CA ARG A 5 9.19 15.80 -14.66
C ARG A 5 8.50 14.75 -15.55
N LEU A 6 7.89 13.75 -14.95
CA LEU A 6 7.19 12.68 -15.68
C LEU A 6 5.88 13.16 -16.32
N ALA A 7 5.29 14.24 -15.82
CA ALA A 7 4.06 14.84 -16.34
C ALA A 7 2.96 13.80 -16.60
N GLY A 8 2.53 13.61 -17.84
CA GLY A 8 1.46 12.65 -18.19
C GLY A 8 1.82 11.18 -18.01
N LYS A 9 3.07 10.84 -17.68
CA LYS A 9 3.55 9.48 -17.38
C LYS A 9 3.78 9.26 -15.89
N SER A 10 3.29 10.16 -15.03
CA SER A 10 3.45 10.08 -13.58
C SER A 10 2.75 8.84 -13.00
N PHE A 11 3.30 8.28 -11.93
CA PHE A 11 2.74 7.10 -11.22
C PHE A 11 1.50 7.44 -10.37
N GLY A 12 1.22 8.73 -10.17
CA GLY A 12 0.17 9.18 -9.26
C GLY A 12 0.57 9.14 -7.79
N SER A 13 1.85 9.39 -7.51
CA SER A 13 2.41 9.45 -6.15
C SER A 13 1.68 10.44 -5.24
N THR A 14 1.65 10.15 -3.94
CA THR A 14 1.20 11.08 -2.89
C THR A 14 2.19 12.22 -2.65
N LYS A 15 3.39 12.15 -3.22
CA LYS A 15 4.50 13.09 -3.03
C LYS A 15 4.99 13.19 -1.58
N SER A 16 4.79 12.13 -0.80
CA SER A 16 5.19 12.04 0.62
C SER A 16 6.63 11.55 0.83
N GLY A 17 7.42 11.36 -0.25
CA GLY A 17 8.82 10.99 -0.17
C GLY A 17 9.11 9.51 0.10
N ILE A 18 8.12 8.63 0.01
CA ILE A 18 8.29 7.19 0.36
C ILE A 18 9.22 6.48 -0.63
N ALA A 19 9.06 6.68 -1.94
CA ALA A 19 9.92 6.03 -2.93
C ALA A 19 11.40 6.45 -2.79
N PRO A 20 11.75 7.75 -2.71
CA PRO A 20 13.14 8.14 -2.48
C PRO A 20 13.69 7.68 -1.13
N PHE A 21 12.87 7.60 -0.07
CA PHE A 21 13.28 7.05 1.21
C PHE A 21 13.73 5.59 1.08
N TYR A 22 12.95 4.73 0.45
CA TYR A 22 13.34 3.34 0.23
C TYR A 22 14.52 3.19 -0.72
N SER A 23 14.60 4.02 -1.77
CA SER A 23 15.77 4.08 -2.64
C SER A 23 17.04 4.38 -1.84
N ASP A 24 17.02 5.37 -0.98
CA ASP A 24 18.16 5.77 -0.15
C ASP A 24 18.51 4.71 0.89
N LYS A 25 17.50 4.03 1.46
CA LYS A 25 17.72 2.91 2.39
C LYS A 25 18.54 1.80 1.73
N TYR A 26 18.15 1.37 0.53
CA TYR A 26 18.83 0.28 -0.19
C TYR A 26 20.16 0.73 -0.81
N ALA A 27 20.30 2.01 -1.16
CA ALA A 27 21.57 2.64 -1.52
C ALA A 27 22.51 2.84 -0.31
N LYS A 28 22.03 2.59 0.91
CA LYS A 28 22.77 2.70 2.18
C LYS A 28 23.26 4.11 2.48
N ILE A 29 22.55 5.12 2.02
CA ILE A 29 22.83 6.53 2.26
C ILE A 29 21.86 7.17 3.27
N GLY A 30 20.86 6.42 3.73
CA GLY A 30 19.95 6.84 4.79
C GLY A 30 20.60 6.80 6.18
N PHE A 31 19.86 7.24 7.18
CA PHE A 31 20.26 7.15 8.59
C PHE A 31 19.14 6.56 9.45
N GLN A 32 19.52 6.00 10.59
CA GLN A 32 18.61 5.43 11.56
C GLN A 32 18.17 6.47 12.59
N VAL A 33 17.06 6.22 13.28
CA VAL A 33 16.50 7.13 14.30
C VAL A 33 17.52 7.39 15.44
N ASN A 34 18.32 6.41 15.85
CA ASN A 34 19.34 6.59 16.89
C ASN A 34 20.43 7.60 16.48
N GLU A 35 20.68 7.80 15.20
CA GLU A 35 21.70 8.76 14.72
C GLU A 35 21.25 10.21 14.90
N LEU A 36 19.96 10.47 15.16
CA LEU A 36 19.46 11.80 15.56
C LEU A 36 20.13 12.31 16.86
N PHE A 37 20.67 11.41 17.68
CA PHE A 37 21.29 11.72 18.97
C PHE A 37 22.81 11.89 18.89
N ASP A 38 23.39 11.83 17.67
CA ASP A 38 24.79 12.06 17.38
C ASP A 38 24.91 13.12 16.28
N GLU A 39 24.96 14.39 16.69
CA GLU A 39 24.92 15.54 15.76
C GLU A 39 26.10 15.57 14.79
N GLU A 40 27.31 15.23 15.27
CA GLU A 40 28.51 15.25 14.44
C GLU A 40 28.40 14.22 13.31
N ARG A 41 28.06 12.99 13.69
CA ARG A 41 27.86 11.90 12.73
C ARG A 41 26.71 12.17 11.76
N LEU A 42 25.60 12.70 12.27
CA LEU A 42 24.43 13.03 11.47
C LEU A 42 24.76 14.12 10.44
N LEU A 43 25.45 15.19 10.86
CA LEU A 43 25.87 16.26 9.96
C LEU A 43 26.81 15.75 8.87
N GLY A 44 27.77 14.88 9.22
CA GLY A 44 28.65 14.24 8.23
C GLY A 44 27.86 13.48 7.17
N LYS A 45 26.91 12.65 7.58
CA LYS A 45 26.02 11.93 6.64
C LYS A 45 25.13 12.85 5.81
N LEU A 46 24.59 13.91 6.40
CA LEU A 46 23.78 14.88 5.67
C LEU A 46 24.59 15.58 4.57
N LYS A 47 25.85 15.92 4.82
CA LYS A 47 26.76 16.49 3.79
C LYS A 47 26.92 15.52 2.62
N ASP A 48 27.23 14.26 2.89
CA ASP A 48 27.41 13.24 1.86
C ASP A 48 26.11 12.99 1.04
N VAL A 49 24.96 13.00 1.70
CA VAL A 49 23.66 12.82 1.05
C VAL A 49 23.29 14.05 0.23
N CYS A 50 23.44 15.25 0.78
CA CYS A 50 23.13 16.49 0.07
C CYS A 50 24.02 16.66 -1.17
N GLU A 51 25.31 16.33 -1.09
CA GLU A 51 26.19 16.36 -2.27
C GLU A 51 25.59 15.55 -3.44
N LYS A 52 25.17 14.31 -3.19
CA LYS A 52 24.58 13.43 -4.20
C LYS A 52 23.21 13.94 -4.70
N LYS A 53 22.35 14.38 -3.79
CA LYS A 53 21.00 14.85 -4.12
C LYS A 53 21.05 16.18 -4.86
N ASN A 54 21.97 17.06 -4.54
CA ASN A 54 22.13 18.37 -5.16
C ASN A 54 22.51 18.25 -6.64
N VAL A 55 23.26 17.22 -7.05
CA VAL A 55 23.51 16.93 -8.46
C VAL A 55 22.20 16.73 -9.23
N MET A 56 21.26 15.97 -8.68
CA MET A 56 19.96 15.77 -9.30
C MET A 56 19.09 17.03 -9.25
N LEU A 57 19.11 17.75 -8.14
CA LEU A 57 18.34 18.98 -7.98
C LEU A 57 18.82 20.05 -8.98
N GLU A 58 20.11 20.24 -9.14
CA GLU A 58 20.69 21.23 -10.03
C GLU A 58 20.51 20.86 -11.50
N HIS A 59 20.93 19.66 -11.89
CA HIS A 59 21.07 19.30 -13.30
C HIS A 59 19.86 18.60 -13.90
N LEU A 60 19.03 17.94 -13.10
CA LEU A 60 17.84 17.23 -13.59
C LEU A 60 16.53 17.96 -13.30
N TYR A 61 16.39 18.49 -12.09
CA TYR A 61 15.13 19.09 -11.66
C TYR A 61 15.14 20.63 -11.74
N HIS A 62 16.32 21.27 -11.81
CA HIS A 62 16.51 22.72 -11.79
C HIS A 62 15.80 23.37 -10.60
N LYS A 63 16.04 22.82 -9.42
CA LYS A 63 15.44 23.22 -8.15
C LYS A 63 16.52 23.71 -7.16
N PRO A 64 16.13 24.46 -6.12
CA PRO A 64 17.06 24.89 -5.07
C PRO A 64 17.83 23.72 -4.45
N LEU A 65 19.07 23.97 -4.10
CA LEU A 65 19.93 22.99 -3.47
C LEU A 65 19.58 22.81 -1.99
N LEU A 66 19.83 21.61 -1.46
CA LEU A 66 19.71 21.30 -0.05
C LEU A 66 20.93 21.82 0.71
N VAL A 67 20.69 22.37 1.89
CA VAL A 67 21.71 22.83 2.84
C VAL A 67 21.73 21.89 4.04
N PRO A 68 22.82 21.14 4.26
CA PRO A 68 22.89 20.13 5.33
C PRO A 68 22.60 20.68 6.72
N GLU A 69 23.08 21.88 7.02
CA GLU A 69 22.92 22.54 8.31
C GLU A 69 21.45 22.90 8.60
N GLU A 70 20.69 23.35 7.58
CA GLU A 70 19.25 23.65 7.72
C GLU A 70 18.44 22.38 7.98
N ILE A 71 18.80 21.28 7.32
CA ILE A 71 18.18 19.98 7.55
C ILE A 71 18.49 19.50 8.97
N LEU A 72 19.73 19.67 9.42
CA LEU A 72 20.12 19.29 10.79
C LEU A 72 19.27 20.01 11.83
N GLU A 73 19.07 21.33 11.71
CA GLU A 73 18.23 22.08 12.65
C GLU A 73 16.79 21.54 12.70
N THR A 74 16.20 21.26 11.55
CA THR A 74 14.87 20.63 11.49
C THR A 74 14.86 19.25 12.17
N LEU A 75 15.90 18.43 11.97
CA LEU A 75 16.01 17.11 12.59
C LEU A 75 16.23 17.19 14.10
N LYS A 76 16.87 18.24 14.60
CA LYS A 76 16.98 18.49 16.05
C LYS A 76 15.61 18.74 16.70
N GLU A 77 14.75 19.51 16.04
CA GLU A 77 13.38 19.70 16.51
C GLU A 77 12.63 18.36 16.57
N TYR A 78 12.71 17.57 15.49
CA TYR A 78 12.08 16.25 15.45
C TYR A 78 12.67 15.28 16.49
N ARG A 79 13.96 15.35 16.75
CA ARG A 79 14.62 14.58 17.81
C ARG A 79 13.95 14.81 19.17
N GLU A 80 13.75 16.08 19.56
CA GLU A 80 13.11 16.37 20.85
C GLU A 80 11.66 15.89 20.92
N MET A 81 10.92 15.93 19.79
CA MET A 81 9.57 15.40 19.71
C MET A 81 9.50 13.88 19.87
N VAL A 82 10.42 13.14 19.25
CA VAL A 82 10.38 11.67 19.25
C VAL A 82 11.14 11.04 20.42
N LYS A 83 12.04 11.77 21.07
CA LYS A 83 12.91 11.29 22.17
C LYS A 83 12.20 10.45 23.24
N PRO A 84 10.99 10.81 23.73
CA PRO A 84 10.27 10.00 24.72
C PRO A 84 9.84 8.62 24.21
N PHE A 85 9.80 8.42 22.90
CA PHE A 85 9.29 7.21 22.25
C PHE A 85 10.40 6.34 21.66
N VAL A 86 11.66 6.78 21.72
CA VAL A 86 12.80 6.05 21.12
C VAL A 86 13.32 5.01 22.10
N CYS A 87 13.37 3.76 21.63
CA CYS A 87 13.92 2.64 22.37
C CYS A 87 14.48 1.57 21.43
N ASN A 88 15.08 0.52 21.97
CA ASN A 88 15.36 -0.70 21.21
C ASN A 88 14.04 -1.45 20.99
N THR A 89 13.38 -1.18 19.85
CA THR A 89 12.03 -1.67 19.57
C THR A 89 11.96 -3.19 19.43
N SER A 90 12.97 -3.83 18.85
CA SER A 90 12.99 -5.30 18.72
C SER A 90 13.10 -5.98 20.09
N LEU A 91 13.93 -5.46 20.99
CA LEU A 91 14.03 -5.97 22.36
C LEU A 91 12.73 -5.71 23.15
N TYR A 92 12.14 -4.53 22.98
CA TYR A 92 10.88 -4.18 23.63
C TYR A 92 9.75 -5.16 23.23
N LEU A 93 9.59 -5.41 21.94
CA LEU A 93 8.56 -6.33 21.43
C LEU A 93 8.84 -7.78 21.82
N TRP A 94 10.10 -8.19 21.78
CA TRP A 94 10.50 -9.53 22.25
C TRP A 94 10.14 -9.77 23.71
N ASN A 95 10.42 -8.80 24.58
CA ASN A 95 10.06 -8.89 25.99
C ASN A 95 8.54 -8.89 26.20
N ALA A 96 7.79 -8.10 25.41
CA ALA A 96 6.34 -8.11 25.46
C ALA A 96 5.76 -9.49 25.14
N LEU A 97 6.31 -10.20 24.14
CA LEU A 97 5.89 -11.57 23.82
C LEU A 97 6.23 -12.55 24.96
N LYS A 98 7.42 -12.43 25.55
CA LYS A 98 7.80 -13.26 26.73
C LYS A 98 6.89 -13.04 27.93
N GLU A 99 6.37 -11.85 28.09
CA GLU A 99 5.39 -11.49 29.13
C GLU A 99 3.95 -11.98 28.78
N GLY A 100 3.76 -12.64 27.65
CA GLY A 100 2.47 -13.14 27.18
C GLY A 100 1.54 -12.07 26.61
N LYS A 101 2.08 -10.91 26.23
CA LYS A 101 1.28 -9.86 25.60
C LYS A 101 0.96 -10.21 24.14
N THR A 102 -0.21 -9.79 23.68
CA THR A 102 -0.59 -9.86 22.27
C THR A 102 -0.06 -8.66 21.52
N VAL A 103 0.63 -8.91 20.41
CA VAL A 103 1.13 -7.87 19.49
C VAL A 103 0.29 -7.91 18.22
N LEU A 104 -0.33 -6.78 17.88
CA LEU A 104 -1.04 -6.59 16.60
C LEU A 104 -0.11 -5.90 15.63
N LEU A 105 0.12 -6.54 14.48
CA LEU A 105 0.85 -5.96 13.35
C LEU A 105 -0.16 -5.51 12.29
N GLU A 106 -0.12 -4.24 11.93
CA GLU A 106 -0.97 -3.68 10.89
C GLU A 106 -0.16 -3.42 9.62
N GLY A 107 -0.55 -4.09 8.53
CA GLY A 107 -0.05 -3.80 7.18
C GLY A 107 -1.07 -2.98 6.39
N GLN A 108 -0.64 -2.39 5.28
CA GLN A 108 -1.49 -1.52 4.46
C GLN A 108 -1.23 -1.70 2.96
N LEU A 109 -1.97 -1.00 2.12
CA LEU A 109 -1.87 -0.88 0.66
C LEU A 109 -2.33 -2.09 -0.16
N GLY A 110 -2.25 -3.30 0.35
CA GLY A 110 -2.71 -4.51 -0.33
C GLY A 110 -1.64 -5.20 -1.20
N THR A 111 -1.83 -6.48 -1.44
CA THR A 111 -0.86 -7.39 -2.07
C THR A 111 -0.42 -6.94 -3.46
N LEU A 112 -1.35 -6.44 -4.29
CA LEU A 112 -1.03 -6.03 -5.66
C LEU A 112 -0.14 -4.77 -5.74
N LYS A 113 0.11 -4.13 -4.61
CA LYS A 113 1.04 -2.99 -4.49
C LYS A 113 2.39 -3.39 -3.91
N ASP A 114 2.63 -4.67 -3.65
CA ASP A 114 3.93 -5.16 -3.20
C ASP A 114 4.97 -5.06 -4.34
N PRO A 115 6.20 -4.58 -4.07
CA PRO A 115 7.22 -4.39 -5.11
C PRO A 115 7.69 -5.70 -5.78
N ASP A 116 7.62 -6.83 -5.06
CA ASP A 116 8.10 -8.12 -5.57
C ASP A 116 6.97 -8.96 -6.18
N HIS A 117 5.76 -8.87 -5.60
CA HIS A 117 4.62 -9.74 -5.96
C HIS A 117 3.39 -8.99 -6.46
N GLY A 118 3.46 -7.67 -6.57
CA GLY A 118 2.39 -6.83 -7.10
C GLY A 118 2.48 -6.63 -8.61
N ILE A 119 1.71 -5.63 -9.09
CA ILE A 119 1.62 -5.27 -10.51
C ILE A 119 2.75 -4.30 -10.91
N TYR A 120 3.99 -4.69 -10.70
CA TYR A 120 5.16 -3.86 -11.01
C TYR A 120 5.12 -3.33 -12.45
N PRO A 121 5.45 -2.04 -12.70
CA PRO A 121 6.03 -1.06 -11.79
C PRO A 121 5.01 -0.22 -10.99
N MET A 122 3.70 -0.46 -11.13
CA MET A 122 2.63 0.31 -10.48
C MET A 122 2.39 -0.18 -9.04
N VAL A 123 3.43 -0.18 -8.24
CA VAL A 123 3.50 -0.67 -6.86
C VAL A 123 3.92 0.43 -5.89
N THR A 124 3.84 0.16 -4.58
CA THR A 124 4.50 0.99 -3.56
C THR A 124 5.97 0.58 -3.39
N SER A 125 6.71 1.31 -2.60
CA SER A 125 8.15 1.04 -2.40
C SER A 125 8.43 0.14 -1.19
N SER A 126 7.44 -0.14 -0.36
CA SER A 126 7.54 -1.02 0.79
C SER A 126 6.82 -2.34 0.54
N SER A 127 7.26 -3.43 1.18
CA SER A 127 6.51 -4.68 1.14
C SER A 127 5.18 -4.54 1.88
N THR A 128 4.12 -5.01 1.24
CA THR A 128 2.75 -5.02 1.77
C THR A 128 2.33 -6.39 2.28
N LEU A 129 3.25 -7.37 2.22
CA LEU A 129 2.98 -8.73 2.65
C LEU A 129 3.09 -8.89 4.17
N ALA A 130 2.25 -9.73 4.76
CA ALA A 130 2.24 -10.00 6.20
C ALA A 130 3.59 -10.52 6.72
N ALA A 131 4.33 -11.26 5.89
CA ALA A 131 5.68 -11.72 6.21
C ALA A 131 6.65 -10.58 6.55
N TYR A 132 6.47 -9.41 5.95
CA TYR A 132 7.28 -8.24 6.27
C TYR A 132 7.00 -7.67 7.67
N GLY A 133 5.86 -7.99 8.25
CA GLY A 133 5.55 -7.62 9.64
C GLY A 133 6.58 -8.15 10.63
N ALA A 134 7.03 -9.39 10.46
CA ALA A 134 8.11 -9.96 11.26
C ALA A 134 9.43 -9.19 11.07
N ILE A 135 9.80 -8.89 9.83
CA ILE A 135 11.02 -8.16 9.49
C ILE A 135 10.97 -6.74 10.07
N GLY A 136 9.86 -6.02 9.84
CA GLY A 136 9.68 -4.64 10.29
C GLY A 136 9.65 -4.48 11.80
N ALA A 137 9.07 -5.45 12.52
CA ALA A 137 9.01 -5.47 13.97
C ALA A 137 10.27 -6.07 14.63
N GLY A 138 11.13 -6.73 13.87
CA GLY A 138 12.30 -7.44 14.40
C GLY A 138 11.92 -8.68 15.22
N LEU A 139 10.86 -9.38 14.82
CA LEU A 139 10.34 -10.58 15.47
C LEU A 139 10.64 -11.84 14.64
N PRO A 140 10.76 -13.01 15.28
CA PRO A 140 10.84 -14.26 14.54
C PRO A 140 9.54 -14.50 13.75
N PRO A 141 9.60 -14.99 12.49
CA PRO A 141 8.41 -15.16 11.66
C PRO A 141 7.40 -16.18 12.21
N TYR A 142 7.85 -17.15 13.01
CA TYR A 142 6.98 -18.14 13.65
C TYR A 142 6.10 -17.58 14.79
N GLU A 143 6.36 -16.35 15.24
CA GLU A 143 5.49 -15.65 16.20
C GLU A 143 4.22 -15.11 15.54
N ILE A 144 4.20 -14.99 14.21
CA ILE A 144 2.99 -14.62 13.48
C ILE A 144 2.17 -15.86 13.21
N THR A 145 1.17 -16.12 14.07
CA THR A 145 0.32 -17.32 14.01
C THR A 145 -1.05 -17.06 13.39
N LYS A 146 -1.46 -15.80 13.29
CA LYS A 146 -2.75 -15.40 12.73
C LYS A 146 -2.57 -14.24 11.76
N ILE A 147 -3.04 -14.43 10.53
CA ILE A 147 -3.00 -13.42 9.48
C ILE A 147 -4.42 -13.21 8.96
N VAL A 148 -4.97 -12.04 9.26
CA VAL A 148 -6.30 -11.65 8.80
C VAL A 148 -6.16 -10.75 7.58
N THR A 149 -6.57 -11.23 6.41
CA THR A 149 -6.60 -10.42 5.19
C THR A 149 -7.95 -9.70 5.10
N VAL A 150 -7.91 -8.39 4.95
CA VAL A 150 -9.13 -7.58 4.81
C VAL A 150 -9.44 -7.40 3.32
N CYS A 151 -10.62 -7.84 2.89
CA CYS A 151 -11.12 -7.71 1.53
C CYS A 151 -12.41 -6.90 1.52
N LYS A 152 -12.52 -5.93 0.62
CA LYS A 152 -13.80 -5.29 0.34
C LYS A 152 -14.66 -6.19 -0.54
N ALA A 153 -15.97 -6.09 -0.41
CA ALA A 153 -16.92 -6.79 -1.28
C ALA A 153 -16.96 -6.27 -2.74
N TYR A 154 -16.18 -5.26 -3.03
CA TYR A 154 -15.89 -4.71 -4.36
C TYR A 154 -14.42 -4.31 -4.42
N SER A 155 -13.90 -3.99 -5.58
CA SER A 155 -12.51 -3.58 -5.76
C SER A 155 -12.37 -2.06 -5.89
N SER A 156 -11.33 -1.50 -5.31
CA SER A 156 -10.97 -0.09 -5.53
C SER A 156 -9.45 0.06 -5.63
N ALA A 157 -8.99 0.99 -6.46
CA ALA A 157 -7.57 1.25 -6.64
C ALA A 157 -7.25 2.74 -6.72
N VAL A 158 -6.06 3.11 -6.27
CA VAL A 158 -5.46 4.44 -6.47
C VAL A 158 -4.26 4.28 -7.39
N GLY A 159 -4.10 5.24 -8.31
CA GLY A 159 -2.98 5.26 -9.26
C GLY A 159 -3.19 4.36 -10.47
N ALA A 160 -2.15 4.33 -11.31
CA ALA A 160 -2.14 3.56 -12.54
C ALA A 160 -1.91 2.06 -12.31
N GLY A 161 -1.99 1.29 -13.39
CA GLY A 161 -1.75 -0.14 -13.44
C GLY A 161 -2.97 -0.95 -13.82
N ALA A 162 -2.78 -2.22 -14.10
CA ALA A 162 -3.84 -3.12 -14.51
C ALA A 162 -4.91 -3.29 -13.41
N PHE A 163 -6.17 -3.29 -13.83
CA PHE A 163 -7.32 -3.47 -12.95
C PHE A 163 -8.41 -4.20 -13.75
N VAL A 164 -8.32 -5.51 -13.84
CA VAL A 164 -9.10 -6.32 -14.77
C VAL A 164 -10.61 -6.20 -14.56
N SER A 165 -11.06 -6.17 -13.32
CA SER A 165 -12.49 -6.02 -12.96
C SER A 165 -12.97 -4.57 -12.90
N GLU A 166 -12.22 -3.60 -13.46
CA GLU A 166 -12.56 -2.18 -13.43
C GLU A 166 -13.86 -1.89 -14.16
N ILE A 167 -14.66 -0.98 -13.60
CA ILE A 167 -15.90 -0.46 -14.15
C ILE A 167 -15.81 1.05 -14.37
N PHE A 168 -16.62 1.57 -15.29
CA PHE A 168 -16.57 2.97 -15.72
C PHE A 168 -17.97 3.60 -15.75
N GLY A 169 -18.01 4.92 -15.92
CA GLY A 169 -19.25 5.67 -16.08
C GLY A 169 -20.11 5.69 -14.82
N GLU A 170 -21.42 5.76 -15.01
CA GLU A 170 -22.41 5.93 -13.94
C GLU A 170 -22.37 4.80 -12.90
N GLU A 171 -22.09 3.57 -13.33
CA GLU A 171 -21.97 2.41 -12.44
C GLU A 171 -20.80 2.58 -11.47
N ALA A 172 -19.63 3.02 -11.97
CA ALA A 172 -18.46 3.31 -11.12
C ALA A 172 -18.72 4.49 -10.18
N ASP A 173 -19.40 5.53 -10.68
CA ASP A 173 -19.70 6.73 -9.90
C ASP A 173 -20.69 6.42 -8.77
N GLU A 174 -21.69 5.61 -9.03
CA GLU A 174 -22.67 5.20 -8.01
C GLU A 174 -22.01 4.34 -6.93
N LEU A 175 -21.21 3.34 -7.31
CA LEU A 175 -20.47 2.52 -6.36
C LEU A 175 -19.47 3.35 -5.54
N ARG A 176 -18.79 4.31 -6.17
CA ARG A 176 -17.86 5.22 -5.49
C ARG A 176 -18.54 6.09 -4.43
N LYS A 177 -19.70 6.63 -4.74
CA LYS A 177 -20.48 7.46 -3.79
C LYS A 177 -20.94 6.66 -2.58
N ARG A 178 -21.33 5.39 -2.79
CA ARG A 178 -21.82 4.51 -1.72
C ARG A 178 -20.73 3.87 -0.89
N GLY A 179 -19.51 3.80 -1.43
CA GLY A 179 -18.38 3.13 -0.80
C GLY A 179 -17.87 3.84 0.43
N GLY A 180 -17.60 3.08 1.51
CA GLY A 180 -17.07 3.61 2.76
C GLY A 180 -17.95 4.69 3.43
N ASP A 181 -17.45 5.27 4.50
CA ASP A 181 -18.20 6.30 5.26
C ASP A 181 -18.29 7.67 4.55
N GLY A 182 -17.43 7.93 3.60
CA GLY A 182 -17.37 9.20 2.86
C GLY A 182 -17.19 9.05 1.35
N GLY A 183 -17.46 7.87 0.82
CA GLY A 183 -17.18 7.52 -0.58
C GLY A 183 -15.74 7.04 -0.81
N GLU A 184 -15.52 6.45 -1.98
CA GLU A 184 -14.21 5.93 -2.36
C GLU A 184 -13.31 7.02 -2.95
N PHE A 185 -12.71 7.81 -2.06
CA PHE A 185 -11.75 8.86 -2.39
C PHE A 185 -10.42 8.62 -1.66
N GLY A 186 -9.33 9.11 -2.22
CA GLY A 186 -8.01 9.00 -1.60
C GLY A 186 -7.94 9.82 -0.31
N ALA A 187 -7.59 9.19 0.80
CA ALA A 187 -7.55 9.84 2.12
C ALA A 187 -6.65 11.10 2.15
N THR A 188 -5.50 11.05 1.49
CA THR A 188 -4.54 12.16 1.46
C THR A 188 -4.79 13.13 0.31
N THR A 189 -5.23 12.63 -0.84
CA THR A 189 -5.29 13.42 -2.09
C THR A 189 -6.70 13.85 -2.46
N GLY A 190 -7.74 13.27 -1.85
CA GLY A 190 -9.14 13.48 -2.24
C GLY A 190 -9.49 12.98 -3.65
N ARG A 191 -8.56 12.33 -4.36
CA ARG A 191 -8.82 11.85 -5.72
C ARG A 191 -9.85 10.72 -5.73
N PRO A 192 -10.78 10.70 -6.69
CA PRO A 192 -11.70 9.60 -6.86
C PRO A 192 -10.92 8.31 -7.16
N ARG A 193 -11.24 7.25 -6.43
CA ARG A 193 -10.65 5.93 -6.66
C ARG A 193 -11.26 5.30 -7.91
N ARG A 194 -10.47 4.51 -8.61
CA ARG A 194 -10.94 3.59 -9.64
C ARG A 194 -11.76 2.50 -8.96
N MET A 195 -12.87 2.12 -9.55
CA MET A 195 -13.82 1.16 -8.99
C MET A 195 -13.88 -0.10 -9.84
N GLY A 196 -14.15 -1.22 -9.22
CA GLY A 196 -14.33 -2.50 -9.92
C GLY A 196 -15.17 -3.46 -9.10
N TRP A 197 -15.67 -4.50 -9.75
CA TRP A 197 -16.37 -5.58 -9.07
C TRP A 197 -15.41 -6.42 -8.24
N PHE A 198 -15.95 -7.18 -7.29
CA PHE A 198 -15.14 -8.12 -6.53
C PHE A 198 -14.42 -9.09 -7.48
N ASP A 199 -13.13 -9.26 -7.26
CA ASP A 199 -12.24 -10.02 -8.13
C ASP A 199 -11.73 -11.26 -7.39
N CYS A 200 -12.29 -12.42 -7.73
CA CYS A 200 -11.91 -13.68 -7.12
C CYS A 200 -10.47 -14.09 -7.46
N VAL A 201 -10.00 -13.79 -8.68
CA VAL A 201 -8.65 -14.14 -9.13
C VAL A 201 -7.61 -13.36 -8.34
N ALA A 202 -7.78 -12.04 -8.29
CA ALA A 202 -6.89 -11.16 -7.53
C ALA A 202 -6.96 -11.43 -6.02
N SER A 203 -8.16 -11.66 -5.46
CA SER A 203 -8.33 -11.93 -4.03
C SER A 203 -7.76 -13.29 -3.62
N LYS A 204 -7.96 -14.34 -4.41
CA LYS A 204 -7.33 -15.67 -4.22
C LYS A 204 -5.81 -15.54 -4.20
N TYR A 205 -5.26 -14.83 -5.16
CA TYR A 205 -3.82 -14.56 -5.24
C TYR A 205 -3.34 -13.79 -4.00
N GLY A 206 -4.04 -12.69 -3.65
CA GLY A 206 -3.72 -11.86 -2.51
C GLY A 206 -3.71 -12.64 -1.20
N CYS A 207 -4.74 -13.42 -0.91
CA CYS A 207 -4.82 -14.25 0.29
C CYS A 207 -3.68 -15.29 0.35
N ARG A 208 -3.35 -15.93 -0.78
CA ARG A 208 -2.24 -16.88 -0.87
C ARG A 208 -0.90 -16.20 -0.57
N MET A 209 -0.64 -15.05 -1.17
CA MET A 209 0.63 -14.32 -0.98
C MET A 209 0.78 -13.78 0.44
N GLN A 210 -0.33 -13.37 1.07
CA GLN A 210 -0.33 -12.95 2.46
C GLN A 210 -0.17 -14.12 3.44
N GLY A 211 -0.44 -15.36 3.02
CA GLY A 211 -0.53 -16.50 3.94
C GLY A 211 -1.74 -16.38 4.86
N ALA A 212 -2.87 -15.89 4.36
CA ALA A 212 -4.07 -15.63 5.15
C ALA A 212 -4.57 -16.88 5.88
N THR A 213 -4.75 -16.77 7.18
CA THR A 213 -5.45 -17.77 8.02
C THR A 213 -6.95 -17.48 8.07
N ASP A 214 -7.30 -16.21 7.96
CA ASP A 214 -8.67 -15.71 7.99
C ASP A 214 -8.84 -14.58 6.97
N VAL A 215 -10.07 -14.40 6.49
CA VAL A 215 -10.45 -13.29 5.62
C VAL A 215 -11.61 -12.52 6.27
N ALA A 216 -11.43 -11.22 6.42
CA ALA A 216 -12.49 -10.31 6.82
C ALA A 216 -13.08 -9.63 5.59
N PHE A 217 -14.31 -9.98 5.22
CA PHE A 217 -15.07 -9.29 4.19
C PHE A 217 -15.71 -8.04 4.76
N THR A 218 -15.46 -6.92 4.14
CA THR A 218 -15.98 -5.62 4.57
C THR A 218 -16.87 -4.99 3.51
N VAL A 219 -17.64 -4.00 3.89
CA VAL A 219 -18.50 -3.15 3.04
C VAL A 219 -19.50 -3.93 2.16
N LEU A 220 -19.95 -5.09 2.62
CA LEU A 220 -21.01 -5.87 1.97
C LEU A 220 -22.33 -5.08 1.87
N ASP A 221 -22.64 -4.30 2.89
CA ASP A 221 -23.83 -3.45 2.96
C ASP A 221 -23.91 -2.42 1.81
N VAL A 222 -22.76 -1.99 1.29
CA VAL A 222 -22.67 -1.06 0.16
C VAL A 222 -23.35 -1.62 -1.10
N LEU A 223 -23.31 -2.93 -1.32
CA LEU A 223 -23.87 -3.59 -2.50
C LEU A 223 -25.40 -3.83 -2.43
N GLY A 224 -26.04 -3.47 -1.31
CA GLY A 224 -27.47 -3.69 -1.09
C GLY A 224 -28.43 -2.96 -2.05
N TYR A 225 -27.93 -2.06 -2.88
CA TYR A 225 -28.73 -1.38 -3.92
C TYR A 225 -28.89 -2.19 -5.22
N LEU A 226 -28.05 -3.21 -5.43
CA LEU A 226 -28.02 -4.03 -6.63
C LEU A 226 -29.07 -5.14 -6.60
N ASP A 227 -29.70 -5.41 -7.75
CA ASP A 227 -30.53 -6.59 -7.95
C ASP A 227 -29.68 -7.84 -8.19
N GLU A 228 -28.61 -7.68 -8.94
CA GLU A 228 -27.61 -8.69 -9.20
C GLU A 228 -26.21 -8.10 -8.93
N ILE A 229 -25.37 -8.85 -8.28
CA ILE A 229 -24.00 -8.45 -7.92
C ILE A 229 -23.04 -9.14 -8.86
N PRO A 230 -22.37 -8.41 -9.78
CA PRO A 230 -21.33 -8.98 -10.62
C PRO A 230 -20.08 -9.32 -9.81
N VAL A 231 -19.50 -10.48 -10.10
CA VAL A 231 -18.26 -10.97 -9.49
C VAL A 231 -17.33 -11.46 -10.59
N CYS A 232 -16.09 -11.03 -10.60
CA CYS A 232 -15.09 -11.49 -11.55
C CYS A 232 -14.54 -12.84 -11.06
N THR A 233 -14.92 -13.93 -11.76
CA THR A 233 -14.56 -15.30 -11.39
C THR A 233 -13.37 -15.85 -12.17
N GLY A 234 -12.98 -15.19 -13.27
CA GLY A 234 -11.87 -15.58 -14.12
C GLY A 234 -11.38 -14.44 -15.00
N TYR A 235 -10.26 -14.66 -15.65
CA TYR A 235 -9.68 -13.76 -16.65
C TYR A 235 -9.60 -14.46 -17.99
N GLU A 236 -10.13 -13.85 -19.06
CA GLU A 236 -9.89 -14.28 -20.43
C GLU A 236 -8.62 -13.58 -20.95
N ILE A 237 -7.66 -14.37 -21.40
CA ILE A 237 -6.38 -13.90 -21.95
C ILE A 237 -6.12 -14.69 -23.24
N ASP A 238 -5.99 -13.99 -24.37
CA ASP A 238 -5.70 -14.58 -25.67
C ASP A 238 -6.70 -15.74 -26.05
N GLY A 239 -7.95 -15.67 -25.57
CA GLY A 239 -9.01 -16.64 -25.82
C GLY A 239 -9.10 -17.81 -24.82
N GLU A 240 -8.22 -17.86 -23.84
CA GLU A 240 -8.25 -18.86 -22.77
C GLU A 240 -8.68 -18.23 -21.45
N VAL A 241 -9.46 -18.98 -20.66
CA VAL A 241 -9.91 -18.51 -19.33
C VAL A 241 -9.02 -19.12 -18.25
N THR A 242 -8.50 -18.26 -17.38
CA THR A 242 -7.72 -18.67 -16.21
C THR A 242 -8.33 -18.16 -14.91
N THR A 243 -8.19 -18.92 -13.83
CA THR A 243 -8.49 -18.51 -12.45
C THR A 243 -7.22 -18.29 -11.62
N ASP A 244 -6.05 -18.39 -12.24
CA ASP A 244 -4.78 -18.07 -11.62
C ASP A 244 -4.33 -16.67 -12.04
N PHE A 245 -3.75 -15.94 -11.09
CA PHE A 245 -3.31 -14.57 -11.30
C PHE A 245 -2.11 -14.54 -12.24
N PRO A 246 -2.21 -13.87 -13.40
CA PRO A 246 -1.17 -13.88 -14.43
C PRO A 246 -0.05 -12.87 -14.16
N THR A 247 0.95 -12.85 -15.02
CA THR A 247 2.00 -11.83 -15.00
C THR A 247 1.47 -10.45 -15.38
N THR A 248 2.18 -9.38 -15.00
CA THR A 248 1.76 -8.00 -15.30
C THR A 248 1.51 -7.76 -16.78
N ALA A 249 2.37 -8.31 -17.66
CA ALA A 249 2.21 -8.16 -19.11
C ALA A 249 0.93 -8.85 -19.64
N GLN A 250 0.55 -9.96 -19.04
CA GLN A 250 -0.70 -10.65 -19.38
C GLN A 250 -1.94 -9.94 -18.82
N LEU A 251 -1.82 -9.32 -17.64
CA LEU A 251 -2.92 -8.52 -17.05
C LEU A 251 -3.36 -7.36 -17.95
N GLU A 252 -2.47 -6.77 -18.73
CA GLU A 252 -2.80 -5.69 -19.67
C GLU A 252 -3.73 -6.14 -20.80
N LYS A 253 -3.74 -7.43 -21.10
CA LYS A 253 -4.59 -8.05 -22.12
C LYS A 253 -5.84 -8.72 -21.54
N ALA A 254 -5.87 -8.92 -20.23
CA ALA A 254 -6.91 -9.68 -19.56
C ALA A 254 -8.26 -8.97 -19.61
N LYS A 255 -9.31 -9.75 -19.83
CA LYS A 255 -10.71 -9.32 -19.74
C LYS A 255 -11.39 -10.06 -18.59
N PRO A 256 -12.26 -9.40 -17.82
CA PRO A 256 -12.95 -10.06 -16.72
C PRO A 256 -14.01 -11.04 -17.25
N VAL A 257 -14.05 -12.24 -16.69
CA VAL A 257 -15.18 -13.15 -16.80
C VAL A 257 -16.08 -12.90 -15.60
N LEU A 258 -17.29 -12.40 -15.85
CA LEU A 258 -18.23 -11.99 -14.82
C LEU A 258 -19.34 -13.00 -14.64
N GLU A 259 -19.60 -13.38 -13.39
CA GLU A 259 -20.81 -14.08 -12.98
C GLU A 259 -21.67 -13.14 -12.14
N LYS A 260 -22.99 -13.32 -12.18
CA LYS A 260 -23.94 -12.52 -11.43
C LYS A 260 -24.54 -13.34 -10.30
N LEU A 261 -24.40 -12.82 -9.08
CA LEU A 261 -25.01 -13.38 -7.88
C LEU A 261 -26.28 -12.61 -7.53
N PRO A 262 -27.29 -13.24 -6.93
CA PRO A 262 -28.48 -12.54 -6.45
C PRO A 262 -28.12 -11.46 -5.43
N GLY A 263 -28.65 -10.25 -5.60
CA GLY A 263 -28.56 -9.18 -4.62
C GLY A 263 -29.55 -9.42 -3.47
N TRP A 264 -29.23 -8.86 -2.30
CA TRP A 264 -30.11 -9.01 -1.10
C TRP A 264 -31.12 -7.87 -0.93
N LYS A 265 -30.91 -6.71 -1.55
CA LYS A 265 -31.85 -5.54 -1.52
C LYS A 265 -32.35 -5.13 -0.13
N SER A 266 -31.59 -5.41 0.90
CA SER A 266 -31.95 -5.15 2.30
C SER A 266 -30.78 -4.59 3.09
N ASP A 267 -31.06 -3.92 4.20
CA ASP A 267 -30.03 -3.51 5.14
C ASP A 267 -29.55 -4.72 5.93
N ILE A 268 -28.31 -5.11 5.72
CA ILE A 268 -27.69 -6.28 6.36
C ILE A 268 -26.85 -5.91 7.58
N ARG A 269 -26.69 -4.62 7.92
CA ARG A 269 -25.82 -4.15 9.03
C ARG A 269 -26.22 -4.67 10.41
N GLY A 270 -27.51 -4.97 10.59
CA GLY A 270 -28.07 -5.51 11.82
C GLY A 270 -28.15 -7.04 11.89
N ILE A 271 -27.79 -7.74 10.82
CA ILE A 271 -27.90 -9.22 10.79
C ILE A 271 -26.81 -9.82 11.69
N ARG A 272 -27.24 -10.66 12.60
CA ARG A 272 -26.39 -11.48 13.48
C ARG A 272 -26.75 -12.95 13.29
N LYS A 273 -25.75 -13.83 13.45
CA LYS A 273 -25.99 -15.27 13.48
C LYS A 273 -26.85 -15.64 14.66
#